data_ab9c539787147b17607c5857ac8362a7
#
_entry.id   ab9c539787147b17607c5857ac8362a7
#
_cell.length_a   1.000
_cell.length_b   1.000
_cell.length_c   1.000
_cell.angle_alpha   90.00
_cell.angle_beta   90.00
_cell.angle_gamma   90.00
#
_symmetry.space_group_name_H-M   'P 1'
#
loop_
_entity.id
_entity.type
_entity.pdbx_description
1 polymer ?
#
loop_
_entity_poly.entity_id
_entity_poly.type
_entity_poly.pdbx_seq_one_letter_code
_entity_poly.pdbx_strand_id
1 'polypeptide(L)'
;MVVHLEDFNLPRVEGKEMKELVEYVAKLLVDHPDLVKVIEVEGDRTSVVELHVAKEALGKVIGKHGKTARAIRTILSAASMKHRKRTILEIIE
;
A
#
# COMPACT_ATOMS: atom_id res chain seq x y z
N MET A 1 4.88 -23.32 -17.98
CA MET A 1 5.36 -23.09 -16.61
C MET A 1 4.19 -23.13 -15.64
N VAL A 2 4.34 -23.89 -14.58
CA VAL A 2 3.29 -24.00 -13.57
C VAL A 2 3.71 -23.14 -12.36
N VAL A 3 2.80 -22.29 -11.93
CA VAL A 3 3.03 -21.46 -10.75
C VAL A 3 2.12 -21.98 -9.62
N HIS A 4 2.74 -22.36 -8.52
CA HIS A 4 2.01 -22.84 -7.35
C HIS A 4 1.77 -21.66 -6.41
N LEU A 5 0.57 -21.08 -6.49
CA LEU A 5 0.23 -19.90 -5.70
C LEU A 5 0.12 -20.19 -4.20
N GLU A 6 -0.16 -21.43 -3.85
CA GLU A 6 -0.23 -21.82 -2.44
C GLU A 6 1.12 -21.77 -1.73
N ASP A 7 2.23 -21.69 -2.49
CA ASP A 7 3.55 -21.52 -1.92
C ASP A 7 3.87 -20.09 -1.54
N PHE A 8 3.00 -19.16 -1.96
CA PHE A 8 3.17 -17.75 -1.64
C PHE A 8 2.42 -17.44 -0.36
N ASN A 9 3.18 -17.06 0.65
CA ASN A 9 2.61 -16.65 1.93
C ASN A 9 2.20 -15.18 1.86
N LEU A 10 1.16 -14.90 1.07
CA LEU A 10 0.67 -13.56 0.90
C LEU A 10 -0.25 -13.18 2.06
N PRO A 11 -0.13 -11.95 2.58
CA PRO A 11 -1.05 -11.50 3.61
C PRO A 11 -2.46 -11.44 3.04
N ARG A 12 -3.44 -11.82 3.86
CA ARG A 12 -4.83 -11.63 3.49
C ARG A 12 -5.14 -10.15 3.47
N VAL A 13 -5.78 -9.73 2.39
CA VAL A 13 -6.18 -8.33 2.27
C VAL A 13 -7.67 -8.23 2.55
N GLU A 14 -8.02 -7.96 3.79
CA GLU A 14 -9.40 -7.78 4.25
C GLU A 14 -9.44 -6.56 5.15
N GLY A 15 -10.27 -5.57 4.80
CA GLY A 15 -10.48 -4.40 5.63
C GLY A 15 -9.17 -3.69 6.03
N LYS A 16 -8.87 -3.69 7.32
CA LYS A 16 -7.68 -3.02 7.88
C LYS A 16 -6.35 -3.57 7.39
N GLU A 17 -6.37 -4.72 6.75
CA GLU A 17 -5.14 -5.32 6.23
C GLU A 17 -4.58 -4.54 5.03
N MET A 18 -5.35 -3.67 4.44
CA MET A 18 -4.86 -2.76 3.40
C MET A 18 -3.75 -1.86 3.93
N LYS A 19 -3.93 -1.38 5.17
CA LYS A 19 -2.91 -0.60 5.86
C LYS A 19 -1.62 -1.42 6.00
N GLU A 20 -1.74 -2.66 6.42
CA GLU A 20 -0.59 -3.54 6.60
C GLU A 20 0.12 -3.84 5.29
N LEU A 21 -0.64 -4.00 4.21
CA LEU A 21 -0.08 -4.23 2.88
C LEU A 21 0.76 -3.03 2.43
N VAL A 22 0.21 -1.83 2.57
CA VAL A 22 0.92 -0.60 2.20
C VAL A 22 2.19 -0.45 3.03
N GLU A 23 2.09 -0.71 4.33
CA GLU A 23 3.23 -0.63 5.23
C GLU A 23 4.33 -1.61 4.82
N TYR A 24 3.96 -2.84 4.53
CA TYR A 24 4.91 -3.87 4.13
C TYR A 24 5.64 -3.48 2.84
N VAL A 25 4.90 -3.06 1.83
CA VAL A 25 5.49 -2.68 0.55
C VAL A 25 6.41 -1.46 0.71
N ALA A 26 5.95 -0.45 1.45
CA ALA A 26 6.74 0.76 1.65
C ALA A 26 8.06 0.45 2.36
N LYS A 27 8.02 -0.41 3.36
CA LYS A 27 9.23 -0.78 4.11
C LYS A 27 10.24 -1.53 3.26
N LEU A 28 9.78 -2.23 2.23
CA LEU A 28 10.69 -2.89 1.29
C LEU A 28 11.40 -1.91 0.35
N LEU A 29 10.81 -0.74 0.13
CA LEU A 29 11.31 0.22 -0.85
C LEU A 29 12.27 1.25 -0.28
N VAL A 30 12.24 1.47 1.02
CA VAL A 30 13.00 2.57 1.64
C VAL A 30 14.22 2.05 2.40
N ASP A 31 15.18 2.96 2.63
CA ASP A 31 16.41 2.61 3.34
C ASP A 31 16.21 2.57 4.86
N HIS A 32 15.24 3.33 5.36
CA HIS A 32 14.96 3.42 6.80
C HIS A 32 13.51 3.04 7.08
N PRO A 33 13.20 1.73 7.08
CA PRO A 33 11.83 1.26 7.26
C PRO A 33 11.20 1.65 8.60
N ASP A 34 12.02 1.90 9.61
CA ASP A 34 11.54 2.35 10.92
C ASP A 34 10.89 3.75 10.89
N LEU A 35 11.14 4.53 9.82
CA LEU A 35 10.56 5.85 9.66
C LEU A 35 9.25 5.84 8.87
N VAL A 36 8.84 4.68 8.39
CA VAL A 36 7.57 4.55 7.66
C VAL A 36 6.43 4.48 8.67
N LYS A 37 5.39 5.28 8.43
CA LYS A 37 4.18 5.25 9.25
C LYS A 37 2.98 5.24 8.34
N VAL A 38 2.02 4.38 8.62
CA VAL A 38 0.80 4.27 7.85
C VAL A 38 -0.40 4.50 8.76
N ILE A 39 -1.30 5.36 8.32
CA ILE A 39 -2.52 5.67 9.04
C ILE A 39 -3.69 5.39 8.11
N GLU A 40 -4.70 4.70 8.61
CA GLU A 40 -5.91 4.46 7.87
C GLU A 40 -7.06 5.22 8.51
N VAL A 41 -7.79 5.96 7.69
CA VAL A 41 -9.00 6.66 8.11
C VAL A 41 -10.16 6.02 7.37
N GLU A 42 -11.03 5.32 8.10
CA GLU A 42 -12.17 4.64 7.52
C GLU A 42 -13.41 5.50 7.55
N GLY A 43 -14.07 5.61 6.37
CA GLY A 43 -15.41 6.14 6.26
C GLY A 43 -16.37 5.01 5.90
N ASP A 44 -17.63 5.32 5.65
CA ASP A 44 -18.64 4.31 5.33
C ASP A 44 -18.38 3.61 4.01
N ARG A 45 -17.97 4.37 2.99
CA ARG A 45 -17.74 3.83 1.64
C ARG A 45 -16.34 4.08 1.13
N THR A 46 -15.56 4.85 1.83
CA THR A 46 -14.22 5.24 1.41
C THR A 46 -13.26 5.11 2.58
N SER A 47 -12.11 4.54 2.30
CA SER A 47 -11.00 4.46 3.24
C SER A 47 -9.83 5.24 2.66
N VAL A 48 -9.16 6.02 3.49
CA VAL A 48 -7.95 6.73 3.09
C VAL A 48 -6.79 6.11 3.82
N VAL A 49 -5.81 5.63 3.06
CA VAL A 49 -4.57 5.09 3.62
C VAL A 49 -3.49 6.14 3.43
N GLU A 50 -3.01 6.71 4.52
CA GLU A 50 -1.96 7.73 4.49
C GLU A 50 -0.61 7.07 4.74
N LEU A 51 0.26 7.15 3.77
CA LEU A 51 1.62 6.65 3.88
C LEU A 51 2.55 7.84 4.18
N HIS A 52 3.06 7.88 5.40
CA HIS A 52 4.00 8.90 5.84
C HIS A 52 5.41 8.39 5.71
N VAL A 53 6.24 9.10 4.98
CA VAL A 53 7.64 8.72 4.75
C VAL A 53 8.54 9.93 4.96
N ALA A 54 9.81 9.66 5.25
CA ALA A 54 10.81 10.70 5.31
C ALA A 54 10.98 11.34 3.93
N LYS A 55 11.35 12.61 3.91
CA LYS A 55 11.53 13.34 2.67
C LYS A 55 12.49 12.62 1.70
N GLU A 56 13.55 12.04 2.22
CA GLU A 56 14.55 11.34 1.43
C GLU A 56 14.02 10.05 0.81
N ALA A 57 12.97 9.47 1.40
CA ALA A 57 12.38 8.23 0.91
C ALA A 57 11.27 8.47 -0.10
N LEU A 58 10.78 9.70 -0.21
CA LEU A 58 9.62 10.02 -1.04
C LEU A 58 9.78 9.56 -2.48
N GLY A 59 10.94 9.81 -3.08
CA GLY A 59 11.21 9.40 -4.45
C GLY A 59 11.17 7.90 -4.66
N LYS A 60 11.51 7.12 -3.64
CA LYS A 60 11.51 5.66 -3.73
C LYS A 60 10.10 5.08 -3.71
N VAL A 61 9.20 5.68 -2.93
CA VAL A 61 7.83 5.18 -2.89
C VAL A 61 7.00 5.68 -4.06
N ILE A 62 7.34 6.84 -4.62
CA ILE A 62 6.68 7.34 -5.83
C ILE A 62 7.19 6.61 -7.06
N GLY A 63 8.51 6.44 -7.13
CA GLY A 63 9.17 5.77 -8.26
C GLY A 63 9.30 6.69 -9.47
N LYS A 64 10.05 6.20 -10.45
CA LYS A 64 10.30 6.96 -11.67
C LYS A 64 8.99 7.19 -12.43
N HIS A 65 8.70 8.44 -12.72
CA HIS A 65 7.46 8.85 -13.40
C HIS A 65 6.19 8.41 -12.65
N GLY A 66 6.30 8.24 -11.32
CA GLY A 66 5.16 7.85 -10.51
C GLY A 66 4.73 6.39 -10.65
N LYS A 67 5.55 5.55 -11.27
CA LYS A 67 5.16 4.16 -11.57
C LYS A 67 4.94 3.31 -10.34
N THR A 68 5.76 3.48 -9.31
CA THR A 68 5.64 2.69 -8.08
C THR A 68 4.36 3.05 -7.34
N ALA A 69 4.09 4.34 -7.15
CA ALA A 69 2.87 4.79 -6.49
C ALA A 69 1.63 4.35 -7.27
N ARG A 70 1.69 4.41 -8.60
CA ARG A 70 0.58 3.97 -9.44
C ARG A 70 0.32 2.48 -9.30
N ALA A 71 1.40 1.67 -9.23
CA ALA A 71 1.27 0.23 -9.02
C ALA A 71 0.63 -0.07 -7.67
N ILE A 72 1.03 0.62 -6.62
CA ILE A 72 0.44 0.44 -5.29
C ILE A 72 -1.05 0.78 -5.33
N ARG A 73 -1.41 1.90 -5.97
CA ARG A 73 -2.82 2.29 -6.11
C ARG A 73 -3.63 1.26 -6.87
N THR A 74 -3.06 0.66 -7.90
CA THR A 74 -3.74 -0.37 -8.68
C THR A 74 -4.02 -1.59 -7.82
N ILE A 75 -3.06 -2.02 -7.02
CA ILE A 75 -3.24 -3.14 -6.10
C ILE A 75 -4.33 -2.85 -5.08
N LEU A 76 -4.31 -1.65 -4.49
CA LEU A 76 -5.32 -1.24 -3.52
C LEU A 76 -6.71 -1.18 -4.14
N SER A 77 -6.83 -0.68 -5.37
CA SER A 77 -8.11 -0.65 -6.08
C SER A 77 -8.66 -2.04 -6.29
N ALA A 78 -7.82 -2.97 -6.75
CA ALA A 78 -8.24 -4.34 -6.98
C ALA A 78 -8.69 -5.00 -5.67
N ALA A 79 -7.96 -4.79 -4.59
CA ALA A 79 -8.29 -5.36 -3.28
C ALA A 79 -9.58 -4.75 -2.72
N SER A 80 -9.79 -3.45 -2.90
CA SER A 80 -10.96 -2.77 -2.35
C SER A 80 -12.25 -3.18 -3.05
N MET A 81 -12.18 -3.66 -4.28
CA MET A 81 -13.37 -4.16 -4.98
C MET A 81 -14.01 -5.34 -4.25
N LYS A 82 -13.21 -6.16 -3.59
CA LYS A 82 -13.74 -7.29 -2.82
C LYS A 82 -14.57 -6.84 -1.63
N HIS A 83 -14.29 -5.69 -1.09
CA HIS A 83 -14.95 -5.17 0.10
C HIS A 83 -15.98 -4.10 -0.21
N ARG A 84 -16.21 -3.83 -1.50
CA ARG A 84 -17.15 -2.80 -1.96
C ARG A 84 -16.87 -1.44 -1.32
N LYS A 85 -15.59 -1.18 -1.06
CA LYS A 85 -15.16 0.04 -0.39
C LYS A 85 -13.98 0.63 -1.17
N ARG A 86 -14.12 1.89 -1.53
CA ARG A 86 -13.06 2.58 -2.26
C ARG A 86 -11.90 2.89 -1.32
N THR A 87 -10.70 2.59 -1.73
CA THR A 87 -9.50 2.91 -0.96
C THR A 87 -8.65 3.91 -1.73
N ILE A 88 -8.30 4.98 -1.05
CA ILE A 88 -7.47 6.05 -1.60
C ILE A 88 -6.13 6.02 -0.89
N LEU A 89 -5.04 6.07 -1.67
CA LEU A 89 -3.69 6.16 -1.14
C LEU A 89 -3.23 7.62 -1.19
N GLU A 90 -2.77 8.13 -0.06
CA GLU A 90 -2.11 9.43 0.02
C GLU A 90 -0.68 9.23 0.52
N ILE A 91 0.28 9.82 -0.17
CA ILE A 91 1.68 9.76 0.22
C ILE A 91 2.07 11.12 0.78
N ILE A 92 2.52 11.15 2.03
CA ILE A 92 2.78 12.37 2.79
C ILE A 92 4.21 12.34 3.30
N GLU A 93 4.94 13.43 3.08
CA GLU A 93 6.26 13.56 3.69
C GLU A 93 6.21 14.26 5.04
#